data_6eac5b7bc9d4b48c7036fe10745a6718
#
_entry.id   6eac5b7bc9d4b48c7036fe10745a6718
#
_cell.length_a   1.000
_cell.length_b   1.000
_cell.length_c   1.000
_cell.angle_alpha   90.00
_cell.angle_beta   90.00
_cell.angle_gamma   90.00
#
_symmetry.space_group_name_H-M   'P 1'
#
loop_
_entity.id
_entity.type
_entity.pdbx_description
1 polymer ?
#
loop_
_entity_poly.entity_id
_entity_poly.type
_entity_poly.pdbx_seq_one_letter_code
_entity_poly.pdbx_strand_id
1 'polypeptide(L)'
;LDLDYDSLYHLGLKKTPELLNQLREIFGAVKYVCMGGSPDRAMTFGNKAAEELGISTPEGGVQTIGKTERCNMCQVGPILSISHGMGMPSLSIFLHEVTKLLEYAGCTDVKFIRIGTSGGVGVKGGTVVVTEDAINAKLEPTHTKTMLGQDYTYPTQLDRQLARDILDARGVVEAVMGNTMGTDDFYEG
;
A
#
# COMPACT_ATOMS: atom_id res chain seq x y z
N LEU A 1 9.11 18.99 -6.55
CA LEU A 1 10.44 18.91 -5.95
C LEU A 1 11.40 18.37 -7.01
N ASP A 2 12.04 19.30 -7.74
CA ASP A 2 13.06 18.93 -8.72
C ASP A 2 14.42 18.88 -8.00
N LEU A 3 14.64 17.80 -7.25
CA LEU A 3 15.91 17.56 -6.60
C LEU A 3 16.73 16.63 -7.49
N ASP A 4 17.94 17.06 -7.88
CA ASP A 4 18.86 16.18 -8.60
C ASP A 4 19.23 14.96 -7.77
N TYR A 5 19.31 15.12 -6.46
CA TYR A 5 19.66 14.08 -5.49
C TYR A 5 18.60 13.97 -4.39
N ASP A 6 18.11 12.77 -4.13
CA ASP A 6 17.22 12.47 -3.02
C ASP A 6 17.51 11.07 -2.45
N SER A 7 17.18 10.86 -1.20
CA SER A 7 17.29 9.57 -0.53
C SER A 7 15.92 9.13 -0.04
N LEU A 8 15.42 8.05 -0.59
CA LEU A 8 14.25 7.32 -0.10
C LEU A 8 14.74 6.35 0.97
N TYR A 9 15.04 6.91 2.15
CA TYR A 9 15.79 6.25 3.20
C TYR A 9 15.17 4.95 3.68
N HIS A 10 13.83 4.96 3.90
CA HIS A 10 13.12 3.79 4.41
C HIS A 10 12.88 2.73 3.34
N LEU A 11 12.91 3.11 2.06
CA LEU A 11 12.90 2.17 0.93
C LEU A 11 14.30 1.63 0.61
N GLY A 12 15.36 2.24 1.15
CA GLY A 12 16.74 1.89 0.82
C GLY A 12 17.14 2.23 -0.60
N LEU A 13 16.51 3.25 -1.20
CA LEU A 13 16.74 3.68 -2.58
C LEU A 13 17.28 5.12 -2.63
N LYS A 14 17.98 5.44 -3.71
CA LYS A 14 18.46 6.79 -3.98
C LYS A 14 18.02 7.23 -5.38
N LYS A 15 17.66 8.51 -5.50
CA LYS A 15 17.52 9.20 -6.76
C LYS A 15 18.79 10.00 -6.99
N THR A 16 19.52 9.67 -8.04
CA THR A 16 20.62 10.47 -8.62
C THR A 16 20.42 10.54 -10.12
N PRO A 17 21.06 11.49 -10.82
CA PRO A 17 20.98 11.55 -12.28
C PRO A 17 21.34 10.22 -12.96
N GLU A 18 22.34 9.50 -12.44
CA GLU A 18 22.79 8.22 -12.97
C GLU A 18 21.80 7.09 -12.74
N LEU A 19 21.11 7.09 -11.58
CA LEU A 19 20.16 6.04 -11.19
C LEU A 19 18.74 6.29 -11.69
N LEU A 20 18.44 7.49 -12.18
CA LEU A 20 17.08 7.86 -12.58
C LEU A 20 16.53 6.94 -13.69
N ASN A 21 17.34 6.59 -14.67
CA ASN A 21 16.95 5.68 -15.75
C ASN A 21 16.68 4.27 -15.19
N GLN A 22 17.49 3.80 -14.25
CA GLN A 22 17.27 2.51 -13.60
C GLN A 22 15.96 2.49 -12.78
N LEU A 23 15.64 3.58 -12.07
CA LEU A 23 14.35 3.69 -11.38
C LEU A 23 13.18 3.62 -12.36
N ARG A 24 13.29 4.27 -13.52
CA ARG A 24 12.28 4.22 -14.58
C ARG A 24 12.15 2.83 -15.21
N GLU A 25 13.25 2.15 -15.45
CA GLU A 25 13.25 0.77 -15.96
C GLU A 25 12.57 -0.20 -14.99
N ILE A 26 12.88 -0.10 -13.69
CA ILE A 26 12.31 -0.98 -12.68
C ILE A 26 10.84 -0.63 -12.42
N PHE A 27 10.53 0.63 -12.11
CA PHE A 27 9.23 1.01 -11.56
C PHE A 27 8.28 1.66 -12.57
N GLY A 28 8.73 2.05 -13.76
CA GLY A 28 7.93 2.83 -14.71
C GLY A 28 6.65 2.15 -15.22
N ALA A 29 6.54 0.83 -15.04
CA ALA A 29 5.34 0.06 -15.40
C ALA A 29 4.31 -0.05 -14.27
N VAL A 30 4.58 0.48 -13.08
CA VAL A 30 3.72 0.35 -11.91
C VAL A 30 2.38 1.07 -12.13
N LYS A 31 1.29 0.34 -11.91
CA LYS A 31 -0.11 0.82 -11.93
C LYS A 31 -0.81 0.62 -10.61
N TYR A 32 -0.39 -0.36 -9.83
CA TYR A 32 -0.99 -0.70 -8.55
C TYR A 32 0.08 -0.81 -7.48
N VAL A 33 -0.12 -0.12 -6.37
CA VAL A 33 0.69 -0.28 -5.15
C VAL A 33 -0.14 -1.01 -4.12
N CYS A 34 0.24 -2.25 -3.81
CA CYS A 34 -0.40 -3.06 -2.80
C CYS A 34 0.40 -2.99 -1.50
N MET A 35 -0.18 -2.37 -0.48
CA MET A 35 0.49 -2.09 0.80
C MET A 35 -0.07 -2.95 1.93
N GLY A 36 0.81 -3.56 2.71
CA GLY A 36 0.43 -4.34 3.90
C GLY A 36 1.34 -4.09 5.09
N GLY A 37 0.92 -4.50 6.30
CA GLY A 37 1.70 -4.27 7.52
C GLY A 37 2.89 -5.21 7.68
N SER A 38 2.84 -6.42 7.12
CA SER A 38 3.83 -7.49 7.34
C SER A 38 4.75 -7.67 6.14
N PRO A 39 6.09 -7.70 6.36
CA PRO A 39 7.07 -7.99 5.30
C PRO A 39 6.81 -9.32 4.60
N ASP A 40 6.58 -10.40 5.34
CA ASP A 40 6.38 -11.73 4.77
C ASP A 40 5.10 -11.81 3.93
N ARG A 41 4.03 -11.14 4.37
CA ARG A 41 2.77 -11.09 3.61
C ARG A 41 2.92 -10.29 2.32
N ALA A 42 3.72 -9.23 2.31
CA ALA A 42 4.00 -8.47 1.10
C ALA A 42 4.73 -9.34 0.05
N MET A 43 5.70 -10.15 0.47
CA MET A 43 6.42 -11.07 -0.43
C MET A 43 5.51 -12.23 -0.89
N THR A 44 4.70 -12.79 0.02
CA THR A 44 3.74 -13.84 -0.32
C THR A 44 2.71 -13.34 -1.34
N PHE A 45 2.21 -12.11 -1.16
CA PHE A 45 1.32 -11.47 -2.13
C PHE A 45 2.01 -11.28 -3.49
N GLY A 46 3.27 -10.82 -3.50
CA GLY A 46 4.05 -10.69 -4.74
C GLY A 46 4.20 -12.01 -5.48
N ASN A 47 4.53 -13.10 -4.78
CA ASN A 47 4.63 -14.44 -5.37
C ASN A 47 3.28 -14.89 -5.97
N LYS A 48 2.19 -14.69 -5.23
CA LYS A 48 0.85 -15.04 -5.72
C LYS A 48 0.45 -14.21 -6.93
N ALA A 49 0.75 -12.91 -6.93
CA ALA A 49 0.52 -12.05 -8.08
C ALA A 49 1.31 -12.49 -9.32
N ALA A 50 2.56 -12.94 -9.14
CA ALA A 50 3.35 -13.47 -10.24
C ALA A 50 2.73 -14.72 -10.85
N GLU A 51 2.26 -15.66 -9.99
CA GLU A 51 1.56 -16.86 -10.42
C GLU A 51 0.31 -16.53 -11.23
N GLU A 52 -0.56 -15.66 -10.70
CA GLU A 52 -1.83 -15.28 -11.35
C GLU A 52 -1.63 -14.51 -12.68
N LEU A 53 -0.56 -13.72 -12.76
CA LEU A 53 -0.21 -12.97 -13.98
C LEU A 53 0.61 -13.80 -14.98
N GLY A 54 0.99 -15.04 -14.66
CA GLY A 54 1.84 -15.87 -15.50
C GLY A 54 3.26 -15.31 -15.68
N ILE A 55 3.76 -14.56 -14.69
CA ILE A 55 5.09 -13.94 -14.73
C ILE A 55 6.08 -14.90 -14.08
N SER A 56 7.10 -15.31 -14.84
CA SER A 56 8.17 -16.17 -14.33
C SER A 56 8.99 -15.43 -13.27
N THR A 57 9.22 -16.10 -12.14
CA THR A 57 10.09 -15.63 -11.08
C THR A 57 11.36 -16.48 -10.99
N PRO A 58 12.46 -15.93 -10.45
CA PRO A 58 13.65 -16.72 -10.15
C PRO A 58 13.34 -17.86 -9.17
N GLU A 59 14.27 -18.82 -9.09
CA GLU A 59 14.22 -19.86 -8.05
C GLU A 59 14.21 -19.18 -6.66
N GLY A 60 13.23 -19.53 -5.83
CA GLY A 60 12.98 -18.89 -4.53
C GLY A 60 11.94 -17.78 -4.54
N GLY A 61 11.34 -17.44 -5.69
CA GLY A 61 10.23 -16.50 -5.82
C GLY A 61 10.64 -15.07 -6.20
N VAL A 62 9.75 -14.12 -5.94
CA VAL A 62 9.98 -12.71 -6.26
C VAL A 62 11.16 -12.13 -5.47
N GLN A 63 11.91 -11.26 -6.12
CA GLN A 63 13.10 -10.65 -5.52
C GLN A 63 12.72 -9.38 -4.72
N THR A 64 13.32 -9.22 -3.55
CA THR A 64 13.20 -7.99 -2.76
C THR A 64 13.99 -6.86 -3.42
N ILE A 65 13.33 -5.71 -3.58
CA ILE A 65 13.91 -4.47 -4.08
C ILE A 65 14.06 -3.51 -2.89
N GLY A 66 15.22 -2.87 -2.75
CA GLY A 66 15.47 -1.96 -1.64
C GLY A 66 15.40 -2.70 -0.29
N LYS A 67 16.53 -3.10 0.21
CA LYS A 67 16.57 -3.89 1.46
C LYS A 67 16.77 -2.98 2.66
N THR A 68 15.73 -2.84 3.48
CA THR A 68 15.85 -2.20 4.80
C THR A 68 15.26 -3.13 5.87
N GLU A 69 15.61 -2.89 7.13
CA GLU A 69 15.04 -3.65 8.26
C GLU A 69 13.53 -3.41 8.45
N ARG A 70 12.99 -2.34 7.84
CA ARG A 70 11.60 -1.91 8.03
C ARG A 70 10.68 -2.24 6.89
N CYS A 71 11.22 -2.52 5.71
CA CYS A 71 10.45 -2.63 4.48
C CYS A 71 10.91 -3.82 3.65
N ASN A 72 9.96 -4.63 3.22
CA ASN A 72 10.13 -5.53 2.09
C ASN A 72 9.26 -5.05 0.94
N MET A 73 9.86 -4.94 -0.22
CA MET A 73 9.20 -4.48 -1.44
C MET A 73 9.61 -5.37 -2.60
N CYS A 74 8.66 -5.74 -3.43
CA CYS A 74 8.91 -6.44 -4.69
C CYS A 74 7.98 -5.90 -5.78
N GLN A 75 8.42 -6.02 -7.03
CA GLN A 75 7.60 -5.65 -8.19
C GLN A 75 7.32 -6.86 -9.05
N VAL A 76 6.09 -6.96 -9.50
CA VAL A 76 5.59 -8.01 -10.38
C VAL A 76 4.75 -7.37 -11.49
N GLY A 77 5.33 -7.23 -12.67
CA GLY A 77 4.68 -6.51 -13.76
C GLY A 77 4.17 -5.13 -13.31
N PRO A 78 2.86 -4.84 -13.40
CA PRO A 78 2.32 -3.54 -13.00
C PRO A 78 2.07 -3.39 -11.50
N ILE A 79 2.38 -4.39 -10.68
CA ILE A 79 2.11 -4.40 -9.24
C ILE A 79 3.39 -4.17 -8.46
N LEU A 80 3.38 -3.17 -7.57
CA LEU A 80 4.37 -2.97 -6.53
C LEU A 80 3.77 -3.44 -5.20
N SER A 81 4.31 -4.51 -4.64
CA SER A 81 3.93 -5.01 -3.31
C SER A 81 4.92 -4.50 -2.26
N ILE A 82 4.42 -3.90 -1.18
CA ILE A 82 5.27 -3.28 -0.16
C ILE A 82 4.70 -3.43 1.24
N SER A 83 5.58 -3.67 2.22
CA SER A 83 5.22 -3.63 3.63
C SER A 83 5.48 -2.24 4.21
N HIS A 84 4.58 -1.78 5.10
CA HIS A 84 4.67 -0.47 5.75
C HIS A 84 4.78 -0.54 7.28
N GLY A 85 4.87 -1.74 7.87
CA GLY A 85 4.87 -1.91 9.33
C GLY A 85 3.50 -1.63 9.95
N MET A 86 3.48 -1.16 11.19
CA MET A 86 2.27 -0.88 11.95
C MET A 86 2.16 0.61 12.30
N GLY A 87 0.92 1.07 12.40
CA GLY A 87 0.58 2.42 12.83
C GLY A 87 0.62 3.47 11.74
N MET A 88 -0.12 4.54 11.95
CA MET A 88 -0.24 5.66 11.01
C MET A 88 1.08 6.37 10.71
N PRO A 89 1.98 6.61 11.68
CA PRO A 89 3.27 7.23 11.39
C PRO A 89 4.12 6.40 10.44
N SER A 90 4.14 5.07 10.62
CA SER A 90 4.88 4.16 9.74
C SER A 90 4.31 4.17 8.32
N LEU A 91 2.98 4.05 8.19
CA LEU A 91 2.30 4.14 6.90
C LEU A 91 2.59 5.47 6.19
N SER A 92 2.53 6.59 6.92
CA SER A 92 2.76 7.93 6.37
C SER A 92 4.16 8.06 5.75
N ILE A 93 5.19 7.54 6.41
CA ILE A 93 6.57 7.54 5.89
C ILE A 93 6.62 6.81 4.54
N PHE A 94 6.10 5.60 4.47
CA PHE A 94 6.14 4.80 3.24
C PHE A 94 5.28 5.38 2.13
N LEU A 95 4.11 5.94 2.43
CA LEU A 95 3.31 6.65 1.43
C LEU A 95 4.07 7.79 0.77
N HIS A 96 4.75 8.63 1.56
CA HIS A 96 5.54 9.73 1.04
C HIS A 96 6.71 9.24 0.16
N GLU A 97 7.47 8.26 0.62
CA GLU A 97 8.62 7.77 -0.15
C GLU A 97 8.21 7.00 -1.40
N VAL A 98 7.15 6.18 -1.34
CA VAL A 98 6.62 5.48 -2.52
C VAL A 98 6.06 6.47 -3.54
N THR A 99 5.35 7.51 -3.11
CA THR A 99 4.84 8.54 -4.02
C THR A 99 5.99 9.24 -4.76
N LYS A 100 7.06 9.61 -4.04
CA LYS A 100 8.26 10.16 -4.66
C LYS A 100 8.93 9.19 -5.63
N LEU A 101 9.06 7.92 -5.23
CA LEU A 101 9.63 6.87 -6.10
C LEU A 101 8.87 6.78 -7.42
N LEU A 102 7.54 6.74 -7.35
CA LEU A 102 6.67 6.66 -8.53
C LEU A 102 6.76 7.91 -9.41
N GLU A 103 6.86 9.10 -8.80
CA GLU A 103 7.10 10.35 -9.52
C GLU A 103 8.44 10.31 -10.27
N TYR A 104 9.52 9.87 -9.61
CA TYR A 104 10.83 9.73 -10.24
C TYR A 104 10.84 8.66 -11.36
N ALA A 105 10.06 7.61 -11.20
CA ALA A 105 9.88 6.58 -12.23
C ALA A 105 8.99 7.04 -13.40
N GLY A 106 8.33 8.20 -13.29
CA GLY A 106 7.43 8.72 -14.33
C GLY A 106 6.06 8.04 -14.34
N CYS A 107 5.66 7.41 -13.24
CA CYS A 107 4.36 6.77 -13.12
C CYS A 107 3.26 7.81 -12.90
N THR A 108 2.17 7.68 -13.64
CA THR A 108 0.95 8.47 -13.50
C THR A 108 -0.24 7.53 -13.33
N ASP A 109 -1.30 8.01 -12.69
CA ASP A 109 -2.56 7.25 -12.49
C ASP A 109 -2.34 5.90 -11.80
N VAL A 110 -1.59 5.91 -10.68
CA VAL A 110 -1.33 4.73 -9.86
C VAL A 110 -2.41 4.58 -8.80
N LYS A 111 -2.96 3.38 -8.67
CA LYS A 111 -3.93 3.02 -7.62
C LYS A 111 -3.21 2.45 -6.41
N PHE A 112 -3.57 2.93 -5.22
CA PHE A 112 -3.06 2.41 -3.95
C PHE A 112 -4.11 1.53 -3.29
N ILE A 113 -3.75 0.30 -2.95
CA ILE A 113 -4.61 -0.69 -2.32
C ILE A 113 -3.95 -1.14 -1.03
N ARG A 114 -4.59 -0.88 0.11
CA ARG A 114 -4.12 -1.40 1.39
C ARG A 114 -4.74 -2.77 1.65
N ILE A 115 -3.89 -3.76 1.85
CA ILE A 115 -4.29 -5.14 2.16
C ILE A 115 -3.88 -5.44 3.60
N GLY A 116 -4.86 -5.64 4.47
CA GLY A 116 -4.63 -5.86 5.89
C GLY A 116 -5.55 -6.93 6.48
N THR A 117 -5.45 -7.10 7.78
CA THR A 117 -6.37 -7.90 8.60
C THR A 117 -6.97 -7.02 9.68
N SER A 118 -8.19 -7.32 10.09
CA SER A 118 -8.90 -6.61 11.14
C SER A 118 -9.79 -7.57 11.93
N GLY A 119 -10.29 -7.15 13.06
CA GLY A 119 -11.47 -7.75 13.65
C GLY A 119 -12.69 -7.53 12.75
N GLY A 120 -13.72 -8.37 12.91
CA GLY A 120 -14.97 -8.24 12.17
C GLY A 120 -16.14 -8.05 13.13
N VAL A 121 -17.01 -7.07 12.82
CA VAL A 121 -18.27 -6.87 13.52
C VAL A 121 -19.41 -7.23 12.57
N GLY A 122 -20.22 -8.21 12.95
CA GLY A 122 -21.36 -8.68 12.13
C GLY A 122 -20.98 -9.47 10.88
N VAL A 123 -19.71 -9.83 10.69
CA VAL A 123 -19.22 -10.66 9.58
C VAL A 123 -18.54 -11.92 10.12
N LYS A 124 -18.60 -12.99 9.33
CA LYS A 124 -17.95 -14.26 9.67
C LYS A 124 -16.43 -14.13 9.54
N GLY A 125 -15.68 -14.82 10.41
CA GLY A 125 -14.23 -14.90 10.26
C GLY A 125 -13.82 -15.48 8.91
N GLY A 126 -12.84 -14.85 8.26
CA GLY A 126 -12.38 -15.20 6.91
C GLY A 126 -13.08 -14.45 5.78
N THR A 127 -14.14 -13.70 6.04
CA THR A 127 -14.77 -12.82 5.05
C THR A 127 -13.83 -11.69 4.67
N VAL A 128 -13.69 -11.41 3.38
CA VAL A 128 -12.98 -10.23 2.86
C VAL A 128 -13.92 -9.03 2.91
N VAL A 129 -13.52 -7.99 3.62
CA VAL A 129 -14.27 -6.71 3.62
C VAL A 129 -13.58 -5.75 2.66
N VAL A 130 -14.28 -5.39 1.60
CA VAL A 130 -13.86 -4.31 0.69
C VAL A 130 -14.36 -3.01 1.29
N THR A 131 -13.44 -2.13 1.64
CA THR A 131 -13.78 -0.90 2.38
C THR A 131 -14.53 0.08 1.49
N GLU A 132 -15.72 0.46 1.90
CA GLU A 132 -16.52 1.51 1.28
C GLU A 132 -16.12 2.89 1.84
N ASP A 133 -16.10 3.01 3.18
CA ASP A 133 -15.62 4.19 3.87
C ASP A 133 -14.65 3.79 4.99
N ALA A 134 -13.53 4.51 5.08
CA ALA A 134 -12.65 4.43 6.23
C ALA A 134 -13.13 5.43 7.28
N ILE A 135 -13.38 4.97 8.49
CA ILE A 135 -13.92 5.78 9.58
C ILE A 135 -12.96 5.83 10.77
N ASN A 136 -13.03 6.90 11.54
CA ASN A 136 -12.26 7.07 12.77
C ASN A 136 -12.99 6.43 13.98
N ALA A 137 -12.41 6.51 15.17
CA ALA A 137 -13.00 5.97 16.41
C ALA A 137 -14.30 6.69 16.83
N LYS A 138 -14.62 7.86 16.25
CA LYS A 138 -15.92 8.54 16.43
C LYS A 138 -16.97 8.11 15.40
N LEU A 139 -16.64 7.10 14.56
CA LEU A 139 -17.45 6.62 13.44
C LEU A 139 -17.67 7.65 12.33
N GLU A 140 -16.79 8.63 12.22
CA GLU A 140 -16.83 9.66 11.20
C GLU A 140 -15.88 9.33 10.05
N PRO A 141 -16.24 9.57 8.78
CA PRO A 141 -15.38 9.35 7.63
C PRO A 141 -14.33 10.46 7.49
N THR A 142 -13.57 10.67 8.54
CA THR A 142 -12.56 11.73 8.64
C THR A 142 -11.27 11.23 9.29
N HIS A 143 -10.15 11.85 8.91
CA HIS A 143 -8.87 11.70 9.57
C HIS A 143 -8.38 13.06 10.07
N THR A 144 -8.15 13.17 11.37
CA THR A 144 -7.63 14.39 11.99
C THR A 144 -6.16 14.22 12.33
N LYS A 145 -5.36 15.21 11.95
CA LYS A 145 -3.93 15.27 12.24
C LYS A 145 -3.61 16.57 12.95
N THR A 146 -3.05 16.48 14.15
CA THR A 146 -2.56 17.65 14.89
C THR A 146 -1.17 18.04 14.39
N MET A 147 -1.00 19.28 13.94
CA MET A 147 0.28 19.83 13.49
C MET A 147 0.47 21.21 14.12
N LEU A 148 1.60 21.41 14.80
CA LEU A 148 1.95 22.68 15.46
C LEU A 148 0.84 23.21 16.39
N GLY A 149 0.16 22.33 17.11
CA GLY A 149 -0.91 22.70 18.06
C GLY A 149 -2.26 22.99 17.39
N GLN A 150 -2.42 22.73 16.10
CA GLN A 150 -3.69 22.91 15.37
C GLN A 150 -4.14 21.60 14.77
N ASP A 151 -5.44 21.34 14.80
CA ASP A 151 -6.06 20.18 14.21
C ASP A 151 -6.48 20.43 12.77
N TYR A 152 -6.06 19.54 11.89
CA TYR A 152 -6.43 19.52 10.49
C TYR A 152 -7.22 18.24 10.21
N THR A 153 -8.49 18.40 9.84
CA THR A 153 -9.39 17.28 9.55
C THR A 153 -9.59 17.16 8.05
N TYR A 154 -9.35 15.95 7.55
CA TYR A 154 -9.46 15.58 6.15
C TYR A 154 -10.56 14.54 5.98
N PRO A 155 -11.42 14.64 4.96
CA PRO A 155 -12.35 13.56 4.63
C PRO A 155 -11.57 12.33 4.14
N THR A 156 -12.04 11.15 4.51
CA THR A 156 -11.53 9.89 3.97
C THR A 156 -12.29 9.58 2.68
N GLN A 157 -11.67 9.84 1.54
CA GLN A 157 -12.26 9.56 0.22
C GLN A 157 -11.55 8.36 -0.40
N LEU A 158 -12.28 7.27 -0.58
CA LEU A 158 -11.80 6.07 -1.26
C LEU A 158 -12.28 6.04 -2.70
N ASP A 159 -11.55 5.33 -3.55
CA ASP A 159 -11.95 5.06 -4.94
C ASP A 159 -13.07 4.00 -4.93
N ARG A 160 -14.32 4.47 -4.93
CA ARG A 160 -15.50 3.61 -4.88
C ARG A 160 -15.67 2.75 -6.12
N GLN A 161 -15.12 3.18 -7.28
CA GLN A 161 -15.16 2.36 -8.49
C GLN A 161 -14.18 1.19 -8.34
N LEU A 162 -12.95 1.45 -7.92
CA LEU A 162 -11.97 0.40 -7.64
C LEU A 162 -12.49 -0.60 -6.59
N ALA A 163 -13.17 -0.11 -5.55
CA ALA A 163 -13.76 -0.99 -4.53
C ALA A 163 -14.81 -1.93 -5.13
N ARG A 164 -15.69 -1.43 -6.01
CA ARG A 164 -16.67 -2.26 -6.74
C ARG A 164 -15.99 -3.26 -7.66
N ASP A 165 -14.99 -2.82 -8.43
CA ASP A 165 -14.25 -3.69 -9.35
C ASP A 165 -13.57 -4.85 -8.60
N ILE A 166 -12.99 -4.58 -7.41
CA ILE A 166 -12.40 -5.61 -6.55
C ILE A 166 -13.48 -6.58 -6.06
N LEU A 167 -14.62 -6.07 -5.59
CA LEU A 167 -15.73 -6.92 -5.12
C LEU A 167 -16.28 -7.80 -6.24
N ASP A 168 -16.45 -7.26 -7.44
CA ASP A 168 -16.96 -8.00 -8.60
C ASP A 168 -15.97 -9.08 -9.05
N ALA A 169 -14.68 -8.83 -8.93
CA ALA A 169 -13.61 -9.79 -9.25
C ALA A 169 -13.38 -10.88 -8.19
N ARG A 170 -14.13 -10.89 -7.07
CA ARG A 170 -13.90 -11.80 -5.92
C ARG A 170 -13.95 -13.29 -6.24
N GLY A 171 -14.59 -13.69 -7.33
CA GLY A 171 -14.76 -15.10 -7.69
C GLY A 171 -15.53 -15.86 -6.61
N VAL A 172 -14.91 -16.92 -6.09
CA VAL A 172 -15.52 -17.79 -5.03
C VAL A 172 -15.22 -17.29 -3.60
N VAL A 173 -14.50 -16.19 -3.46
CA VAL A 173 -14.15 -15.65 -2.15
C VAL A 173 -15.36 -14.97 -1.52
N GLU A 174 -15.66 -15.31 -0.25
CA GLU A 174 -16.70 -14.61 0.51
C GLU A 174 -16.24 -13.17 0.77
N ALA A 175 -16.87 -12.21 0.12
CA ALA A 175 -16.52 -10.80 0.22
C ALA A 175 -17.76 -9.92 0.30
N VAL A 176 -17.67 -8.86 1.09
CA VAL A 176 -18.73 -7.87 1.29
C VAL A 176 -18.17 -6.45 1.24
N MET A 177 -19.03 -5.48 0.92
CA MET A 177 -18.73 -4.07 1.17
C MET A 177 -18.98 -3.74 2.64
N GLY A 178 -18.15 -2.88 3.21
CA GLY A 178 -18.33 -2.43 4.59
C GLY A 178 -17.38 -1.30 4.97
N ASN A 179 -17.62 -0.70 6.13
CA ASN A 179 -16.75 0.33 6.65
C ASN A 179 -15.59 -0.29 7.42
N THR A 180 -14.42 0.30 7.33
CA THR A 180 -13.25 -0.08 8.13
C THR A 180 -12.91 1.03 9.09
N MET A 181 -12.93 0.71 10.39
CA MET A 181 -12.55 1.66 11.42
C MET A 181 -11.04 1.59 11.67
N GLY A 182 -10.39 2.74 11.65
CA GLY A 182 -9.03 2.92 12.13
C GLY A 182 -9.05 3.46 13.56
N THR A 183 -8.23 2.85 14.43
CA THR A 183 -8.09 3.28 15.82
C THR A 183 -6.63 3.62 16.11
N ASP A 184 -6.39 4.47 17.09
CA ASP A 184 -5.05 4.85 17.54
C ASP A 184 -4.46 3.83 18.52
N ASP A 185 -5.31 3.03 19.16
CA ASP A 185 -4.93 1.96 20.05
C ASP A 185 -5.39 0.60 19.51
N PHE A 186 -4.52 -0.41 19.67
CA PHE A 186 -4.80 -1.76 19.16
C PHE A 186 -5.78 -2.54 20.06
N TYR A 187 -5.76 -2.28 21.35
CA TYR A 187 -6.51 -3.04 22.35
C TYR A 187 -7.77 -2.34 22.87
N GLU A 188 -7.82 -1.02 22.79
CA GLU A 188 -8.88 -0.18 23.39
C GLU A 188 -9.69 0.60 22.32
N GLY A 189 -9.50 0.27 21.05
CA GLY A 189 -10.17 0.93 19.94
C GLY A 189 -11.61 0.51 19.74
#